data_a0f02ab63de35d758f22bf9ff04ab7d9
#
_entry.id   a0f02ab63de35d758f22bf9ff04ab7d9
#
_cell.length_a   1.000
_cell.length_b   1.000
_cell.length_c   1.000
_cell.angle_alpha   90.00
_cell.angle_beta   90.00
_cell.angle_gamma   90.00
#
_symmetry.space_group_name_H-M   'P 1'
#
loop_
_entity.id
_entity.type
_entity.pdbx_description
1 polymer ?
#
loop_
_entity_poly.entity_id
_entity_poly.type
_entity_poly.pdbx_seq_one_letter_code
_entity_poly.pdbx_strand_id
1 'polypeptide(L)'
;MKILITGGAGYIGSVLVEMLLQRNYEVTVIDNFSFEQNTLANCCFYPNFKIINSDIRKLNELEKIIKSHEYIVPLAALVGAPICKYREADAISINLEHNLNLFKIIDKDQKVIMPTTNSAYGKGESNQVFDENSKLNPISIYAKHKVVVEKNLQNLNNFISLRLATVYGASPRIRLDLLVNNFVHRAFTDGYLILFESNFKRNYIHVRDVCRAFIFMIENFKTNKNNIFNLGLESENLSKKELCQEISKHINFIYREEEFKRDEDQRNYMVSNKKILATGFEPKYNLSFGIKELLKCFTGLNLRHYKNF
;
A
#
# COMPACT_ATOMS: atom_id res chain seq x y z
N MET A 1 -0.85 9.96 -21.85
CA MET A 1 0.00 10.21 -20.66
C MET A 1 0.90 9.00 -20.45
N LYS A 2 2.19 9.28 -20.21
CA LYS A 2 3.19 8.23 -19.93
C LYS A 2 3.41 8.12 -18.43
N ILE A 3 3.15 6.93 -17.89
CA ILE A 3 3.20 6.66 -16.45
C ILE A 3 4.28 5.62 -16.17
N LEU A 4 5.24 5.96 -15.32
CA LEU A 4 6.24 5.04 -14.81
C LEU A 4 5.81 4.53 -13.44
N ILE A 5 5.83 3.20 -13.26
CA ILE A 5 5.55 2.56 -11.98
C ILE A 5 6.77 1.72 -11.60
N THR A 6 7.43 2.06 -10.50
CA THR A 6 8.42 1.16 -9.92
C THR A 6 7.75 0.20 -8.94
N GLY A 7 8.16 -1.08 -8.93
CA GLY A 7 7.47 -2.10 -8.12
C GLY A 7 6.09 -2.47 -8.65
N GLY A 8 5.90 -2.38 -9.98
CA GLY A 8 4.61 -2.65 -10.61
C GLY A 8 4.17 -4.11 -10.57
N ALA A 9 5.08 -5.06 -10.36
CA ALA A 9 4.75 -6.47 -10.14
C ALA A 9 4.33 -6.78 -8.68
N GLY A 10 4.33 -5.78 -7.79
CA GLY A 10 3.93 -5.90 -6.38
C GLY A 10 2.42 -5.96 -6.15
N TYR A 11 2.02 -6.00 -4.87
CA TYR A 11 0.62 -6.15 -4.43
C TYR A 11 -0.32 -5.06 -4.96
N ILE A 12 0.04 -3.78 -4.81
CA ILE A 12 -0.74 -2.66 -5.34
C ILE A 12 -0.47 -2.50 -6.84
N GLY A 13 0.82 -2.61 -7.24
CA GLY A 13 1.26 -2.35 -8.60
C GLY A 13 0.58 -3.23 -9.63
N SER A 14 0.44 -4.53 -9.38
CA SER A 14 -0.18 -5.48 -10.32
C SER A 14 -1.66 -5.18 -10.61
N VAL A 15 -2.38 -4.61 -9.65
CA VAL A 15 -3.76 -4.14 -9.84
C VAL A 15 -3.78 -2.79 -10.56
N LEU A 16 -2.91 -1.85 -10.15
CA LEU A 16 -2.86 -0.50 -10.70
C LEU A 16 -2.47 -0.49 -12.18
N VAL A 17 -1.45 -1.28 -12.55
CA VAL A 17 -0.97 -1.40 -13.93
C VAL A 17 -2.10 -1.82 -14.86
N GLU A 18 -2.82 -2.88 -14.53
CA GLU A 18 -3.95 -3.35 -15.35
C GLU A 18 -5.04 -2.27 -15.47
N MET A 19 -5.42 -1.63 -14.36
CA MET A 19 -6.45 -0.59 -14.36
C MET A 19 -6.07 0.65 -15.18
N LEU A 20 -4.78 1.00 -15.26
CA LEU A 20 -4.27 2.08 -16.10
C LEU A 20 -4.27 1.70 -17.58
N LEU A 21 -3.84 0.48 -17.91
CA LEU A 21 -3.84 -0.02 -19.29
C LEU A 21 -5.26 -0.12 -19.88
N GLN A 22 -6.24 -0.54 -19.07
CA GLN A 22 -7.66 -0.53 -19.45
C GLN A 22 -8.20 0.88 -19.76
N ARG A 23 -7.52 1.93 -19.29
CA ARG A 23 -7.81 3.34 -19.59
C ARG A 23 -6.94 3.92 -20.72
N ASN A 24 -6.25 3.04 -21.47
CA ASN A 24 -5.37 3.41 -22.59
C ASN A 24 -4.20 4.35 -22.20
N TYR A 25 -3.74 4.34 -20.94
CA TYR A 25 -2.48 5.01 -20.58
C TYR A 25 -1.27 4.21 -21.08
N GLU A 26 -0.19 4.89 -21.40
CA GLU A 26 1.11 4.26 -21.65
C GLU A 26 1.77 3.96 -20.30
N VAL A 27 1.96 2.69 -19.99
CA VAL A 27 2.49 2.26 -18.69
C VAL A 27 3.83 1.55 -18.87
N THR A 28 4.85 2.07 -18.21
CA THR A 28 6.15 1.39 -18.06
C THR A 28 6.33 0.94 -16.63
N VAL A 29 6.64 -0.33 -16.43
CA VAL A 29 6.98 -0.91 -15.12
C VAL A 29 8.47 -1.16 -15.02
N ILE A 30 9.08 -0.73 -13.92
CA ILE A 30 10.41 -1.17 -13.48
C ILE A 30 10.23 -2.03 -12.23
N ASP A 31 10.64 -3.29 -12.30
CA ASP A 31 10.60 -4.24 -11.19
C ASP A 31 11.75 -5.22 -11.28
N ASN A 32 12.29 -5.69 -10.18
CA ASN A 32 13.33 -6.72 -10.15
C ASN A 32 12.77 -8.14 -10.00
N PHE A 33 11.45 -8.28 -9.91
CA PHE A 33 10.72 -9.54 -9.78
C PHE A 33 11.21 -10.44 -8.63
N SER A 34 11.69 -9.85 -7.55
CA SER A 34 12.30 -10.57 -6.41
C SER A 34 11.34 -11.56 -5.71
N PHE A 35 10.05 -11.50 -6.00
CA PHE A 35 9.06 -12.45 -5.48
C PHE A 35 8.70 -13.57 -6.47
N GLU A 36 9.32 -13.63 -7.65
CA GLU A 36 9.22 -14.71 -8.65
C GLU A 36 7.77 -15.09 -9.05
N GLN A 37 6.86 -14.11 -9.10
CA GLN A 37 5.46 -14.32 -9.45
C GLN A 37 5.10 -13.62 -10.77
N ASN A 38 4.33 -14.31 -11.63
CA ASN A 38 3.90 -13.81 -12.95
C ASN A 38 2.69 -12.87 -12.86
N THR A 39 2.78 -11.83 -12.04
CA THR A 39 1.65 -10.96 -11.70
C THR A 39 1.23 -9.99 -12.79
N LEU A 40 2.05 -9.81 -13.83
CA LEU A 40 1.81 -8.91 -14.96
C LEU A 40 1.55 -9.64 -16.28
N ALA A 41 1.39 -10.97 -16.26
CA ALA A 41 1.19 -11.74 -17.48
C ALA A 41 0.01 -11.24 -18.32
N ASN A 42 -1.13 -10.95 -17.69
CA ASN A 42 -2.31 -10.39 -18.36
C ASN A 42 -2.08 -9.01 -18.97
N CYS A 43 -1.14 -8.24 -18.42
CA CYS A 43 -0.81 -6.91 -18.91
C CYS A 43 0.00 -6.96 -20.22
N CYS A 44 0.71 -8.05 -20.50
CA CYS A 44 1.51 -8.21 -21.72
C CYS A 44 0.68 -8.21 -23.02
N PHE A 45 -0.63 -8.40 -22.93
CA PHE A 45 -1.56 -8.27 -24.05
C PHE A 45 -1.66 -6.81 -24.58
N TYR A 46 -1.41 -5.82 -23.74
CA TYR A 46 -1.60 -4.41 -24.09
C TYR A 46 -0.38 -3.84 -24.85
N PRO A 47 -0.55 -3.26 -26.07
CA PRO A 47 0.57 -2.72 -26.86
C PRO A 47 1.22 -1.47 -26.23
N ASN A 48 0.52 -0.76 -25.34
CA ASN A 48 0.97 0.41 -24.60
C ASN A 48 1.60 0.05 -23.25
N PHE A 49 1.98 -1.22 -23.05
CA PHE A 49 2.65 -1.73 -21.85
C PHE A 49 4.12 -2.04 -22.11
N LYS A 50 4.98 -1.63 -21.18
CA LYS A 50 6.42 -1.93 -21.21
C LYS A 50 6.90 -2.40 -19.85
N ILE A 51 7.72 -3.47 -19.84
CA ILE A 51 8.38 -4.01 -18.65
C ILE A 51 9.89 -3.80 -18.79
N ILE A 52 10.51 -3.40 -17.69
CA ILE A 52 11.96 -3.31 -17.52
C ILE A 52 12.32 -4.10 -16.26
N ASN A 53 13.00 -5.23 -16.46
CA ASN A 53 13.54 -6.00 -15.34
C ASN A 53 14.83 -5.34 -14.85
N SER A 54 14.75 -4.59 -13.76
CA SER A 54 15.89 -3.90 -13.18
C SER A 54 15.68 -3.59 -11.71
N ASP A 55 16.77 -3.49 -10.98
CA ASP A 55 16.76 -2.96 -9.62
C ASP A 55 16.69 -1.43 -9.65
N ILE A 56 15.72 -0.86 -8.92
CA ILE A 56 15.51 0.58 -8.84
C ILE A 56 16.73 1.36 -8.32
N ARG A 57 17.63 0.71 -7.59
CA ARG A 57 18.87 1.32 -7.07
C ARG A 57 19.85 1.71 -8.16
N LYS A 58 19.70 1.16 -9.37
CA LYS A 58 20.51 1.48 -10.55
C LYS A 58 20.06 2.76 -11.25
N LEU A 59 19.89 3.84 -10.51
CA LEU A 59 19.33 5.09 -11.01
C LEU A 59 20.04 5.64 -12.25
N ASN A 60 21.38 5.54 -12.33
CA ASN A 60 22.15 6.03 -13.47
C ASN A 60 21.75 5.32 -14.79
N GLU A 61 21.43 4.02 -14.72
CA GLU A 61 20.99 3.25 -15.88
C GLU A 61 19.52 3.58 -16.24
N LEU A 62 18.72 3.96 -15.25
CA LEU A 62 17.28 4.21 -15.37
C LEU A 62 16.92 5.67 -15.62
N GLU A 63 17.84 6.62 -15.47
CA GLU A 63 17.58 8.05 -15.51
C GLU A 63 16.87 8.50 -16.81
N LYS A 64 17.36 8.04 -17.97
CA LYS A 64 16.73 8.38 -19.26
C LYS A 64 15.29 7.89 -19.35
N ILE A 65 15.03 6.71 -18.78
CA ILE A 65 13.68 6.13 -18.76
C ILE A 65 12.79 6.94 -17.81
N ILE A 66 13.27 7.25 -16.60
CA ILE A 66 12.55 8.04 -15.62
C ILE A 66 12.18 9.40 -16.23
N LYS A 67 13.12 10.11 -16.85
CA LYS A 67 12.90 11.42 -17.48
C LYS A 67 11.99 11.40 -18.69
N SER A 68 11.77 10.24 -19.34
CA SER A 68 10.85 10.12 -20.47
C SER A 68 9.36 9.99 -20.08
N HIS A 69 9.03 9.97 -18.79
CA HIS A 69 7.67 9.80 -18.30
C HIS A 69 7.14 11.07 -17.61
N GLU A 70 5.85 11.33 -17.80
CA GLU A 70 5.15 12.48 -17.22
C GLU A 70 4.80 12.25 -15.74
N TYR A 71 4.34 11.03 -15.42
CA TYR A 71 3.98 10.62 -14.06
C TYR A 71 4.89 9.53 -13.55
N ILE A 72 5.26 9.63 -12.27
CA ILE A 72 6.07 8.65 -11.58
C ILE A 72 5.32 8.18 -10.33
N VAL A 73 5.09 6.88 -10.23
CA VAL A 73 4.44 6.22 -9.09
C VAL A 73 5.43 5.23 -8.47
N PRO A 74 6.18 5.64 -7.41
CA PRO A 74 7.23 4.81 -6.81
C PRO A 74 6.64 3.83 -5.78
N LEU A 75 6.18 2.65 -6.26
CA LEU A 75 5.66 1.59 -5.41
C LEU A 75 6.72 0.61 -4.91
N ALA A 76 7.91 0.58 -5.52
CA ALA A 76 8.97 -0.34 -5.13
C ALA A 76 9.42 -0.08 -3.69
N ALA A 77 9.25 -1.08 -2.82
CA ALA A 77 9.61 -0.98 -1.42
C ALA A 77 9.64 -2.37 -0.75
N LEU A 78 10.45 -2.53 0.28
CA LEU A 78 10.26 -3.57 1.28
C LEU A 78 9.17 -3.11 2.25
N VAL A 79 8.03 -3.81 2.31
CA VAL A 79 6.85 -3.37 3.05
C VAL A 79 6.52 -4.32 4.18
N GLY A 80 6.50 -3.78 5.40
CA GLY A 80 6.20 -4.48 6.65
C GLY A 80 7.34 -4.35 7.67
N ALA A 81 7.01 -4.20 8.95
CA ALA A 81 7.99 -4.04 10.02
C ALA A 81 8.95 -5.24 10.13
N PRO A 82 8.48 -6.52 10.05
CA PRO A 82 9.35 -7.67 10.17
C PRO A 82 10.42 -7.75 9.07
N ILE A 83 10.03 -7.61 7.80
CA ILE A 83 11.00 -7.70 6.69
C ILE A 83 12.01 -6.56 6.71
N CYS A 84 11.57 -5.34 7.05
CA CYS A 84 12.47 -4.19 7.15
C CYS A 84 13.47 -4.32 8.30
N LYS A 85 13.10 -5.01 9.37
CA LYS A 85 14.01 -5.34 10.47
C LYS A 85 14.99 -6.45 10.08
N TYR A 86 14.52 -7.48 9.40
CA TYR A 86 15.33 -8.61 8.96
C TYR A 86 16.33 -8.24 7.85
N ARG A 87 15.91 -7.36 6.92
CA ARG A 87 16.71 -6.88 5.77
C ARG A 87 16.94 -5.38 5.88
N GLU A 88 17.55 -4.93 7.00
CA GLU A 88 17.66 -3.50 7.33
C GLU A 88 18.46 -2.71 6.29
N ALA A 89 19.59 -3.22 5.82
CA ALA A 89 20.40 -2.58 4.79
C ALA A 89 19.63 -2.39 3.47
N ASP A 90 18.89 -3.41 3.04
CA ASP A 90 18.02 -3.30 1.86
C ASP A 90 16.85 -2.34 2.11
N ALA A 91 16.27 -2.35 3.31
CA ALA A 91 15.21 -1.42 3.66
C ALA A 91 15.69 0.04 3.62
N ILE A 92 16.90 0.33 4.07
CA ILE A 92 17.53 1.65 3.96
C ILE A 92 17.75 2.01 2.48
N SER A 93 18.40 1.14 1.73
CA SER A 93 18.79 1.44 0.34
C SER A 93 17.57 1.56 -0.59
N ILE A 94 16.53 0.73 -0.40
CA ILE A 94 15.32 0.71 -1.25
C ILE A 94 14.30 1.73 -0.79
N ASN A 95 13.94 1.73 0.50
CA ASN A 95 12.82 2.55 0.98
C ASN A 95 13.19 4.00 1.22
N LEU A 96 14.45 4.29 1.53
CA LEU A 96 14.92 5.63 1.88
C LEU A 96 15.83 6.21 0.79
N GLU A 97 17.05 5.70 0.65
CA GLU A 97 18.09 6.29 -0.19
C GLU A 97 17.69 6.39 -1.66
N HIS A 98 17.10 5.30 -2.21
CA HIS A 98 16.60 5.32 -3.58
C HIS A 98 15.62 6.46 -3.81
N ASN A 99 14.61 6.64 -2.93
CA ASN A 99 13.62 7.69 -3.11
C ASN A 99 14.21 9.10 -2.99
N LEU A 100 15.14 9.31 -2.05
CA LEU A 100 15.84 10.60 -1.92
C LEU A 100 16.67 10.92 -3.16
N ASN A 101 17.32 9.91 -3.76
CA ASN A 101 18.10 10.07 -4.99
C ASN A 101 17.19 10.23 -6.22
N LEU A 102 16.07 9.51 -6.28
CA LEU A 102 15.04 9.69 -7.30
C LEU A 102 14.56 11.14 -7.35
N PHE A 103 14.29 11.77 -6.21
CA PHE A 103 13.82 13.16 -6.14
C PHE A 103 14.86 14.17 -6.65
N LYS A 104 16.15 13.85 -6.64
CA LYS A 104 17.21 14.71 -7.19
C LYS A 104 17.25 14.72 -8.73
N ILE A 105 16.81 13.63 -9.37
CA ILE A 105 16.86 13.47 -10.82
C ILE A 105 15.53 13.78 -11.53
N ILE A 106 14.45 13.92 -10.78
CA ILE A 106 13.12 14.28 -11.30
C ILE A 106 13.13 15.71 -11.82
N ASP A 107 12.67 15.88 -13.05
CA ASP A 107 12.54 17.19 -13.67
C ASP A 107 11.34 17.97 -13.12
N LYS A 108 11.38 19.31 -13.20
CA LYS A 108 10.36 20.20 -12.60
C LYS A 108 8.94 19.97 -13.14
N ASP A 109 8.80 19.45 -14.35
CA ASP A 109 7.52 19.21 -15.00
C ASP A 109 6.96 17.81 -14.72
N GLN A 110 7.78 16.91 -14.18
CA GLN A 110 7.37 15.56 -13.82
C GLN A 110 6.51 15.58 -12.55
N LYS A 111 5.57 14.68 -12.49
CA LYS A 111 4.57 14.57 -11.42
C LYS A 111 4.77 13.29 -10.63
N VAL A 112 4.88 13.40 -9.32
CA VAL A 112 5.10 12.26 -8.42
C VAL A 112 3.86 11.99 -7.60
N ILE A 113 3.35 10.75 -7.62
CA ILE A 113 2.31 10.31 -6.68
C ILE A 113 2.90 9.22 -5.80
N MET A 114 3.24 9.60 -4.58
CA MET A 114 4.01 8.78 -3.63
C MET A 114 3.12 8.08 -2.62
N PRO A 115 3.14 6.74 -2.52
CA PRO A 115 2.54 6.04 -1.40
C PRO A 115 3.40 6.18 -0.15
N THR A 116 2.81 6.72 0.88
CA THR A 116 3.35 6.73 2.24
C THR A 116 2.47 5.88 3.16
N THR A 117 2.37 6.14 4.44
CA THR A 117 1.68 5.23 5.35
C THR A 117 1.06 5.92 6.54
N ASN A 118 -0.13 5.49 6.94
CA ASN A 118 -0.74 5.89 8.22
C ASN A 118 0.04 5.36 9.44
N SER A 119 0.96 4.40 9.26
CA SER A 119 1.87 3.96 10.32
C SER A 119 2.78 5.09 10.83
N ALA A 120 2.86 6.20 10.09
CA ALA A 120 3.55 7.41 10.49
C ALA A 120 2.98 8.04 11.77
N TYR A 121 1.71 7.82 12.08
CA TYR A 121 1.06 8.33 13.31
C TYR A 121 1.50 7.57 14.57
N GLY A 122 1.90 6.30 14.45
CA GLY A 122 2.41 5.50 15.56
C GLY A 122 1.31 5.03 16.51
N LYS A 123 1.43 5.37 17.79
CA LYS A 123 0.47 5.02 18.84
C LYS A 123 -0.21 6.30 19.34
N GLY A 124 -1.51 6.37 19.19
CA GLY A 124 -2.35 7.44 19.74
C GLY A 124 -2.91 7.11 21.11
N GLU A 125 -3.52 8.10 21.75
CA GLU A 125 -4.34 7.93 22.93
C GLU A 125 -5.71 7.30 22.56
N SER A 126 -6.45 6.87 23.58
CA SER A 126 -7.78 6.30 23.37
C SER A 126 -8.69 7.29 22.65
N ASN A 127 -9.33 6.85 21.56
CA ASN A 127 -10.23 7.61 20.71
C ASN A 127 -9.62 8.83 19.98
N GLN A 128 -8.31 8.98 19.97
CA GLN A 128 -7.66 10.03 19.18
C GLN A 128 -7.80 9.73 17.68
N VAL A 129 -8.31 10.71 16.93
CA VAL A 129 -8.42 10.66 15.46
C VAL A 129 -7.31 11.53 14.86
N PHE A 130 -6.46 10.94 14.03
CA PHE A 130 -5.40 11.63 13.33
C PHE A 130 -5.85 12.11 11.96
N ASP A 131 -5.45 13.30 11.61
CA ASP A 131 -5.57 13.90 10.28
C ASP A 131 -4.18 14.22 9.70
N GLU A 132 -4.12 14.82 8.52
CA GLU A 132 -2.87 15.12 7.83
C GLU A 132 -2.01 16.17 8.55
N ASN A 133 -2.59 17.00 9.43
CA ASN A 133 -1.90 18.03 10.23
C ASN A 133 -1.38 17.47 11.55
N SER A 134 -1.80 16.28 11.92
CA SER A 134 -1.42 15.66 13.18
C SER A 134 0.07 15.34 13.24
N LYS A 135 0.66 15.46 14.43
CA LYS A 135 2.08 15.14 14.66
C LYS A 135 2.36 13.66 14.35
N LEU A 136 3.41 13.43 13.59
CA LEU A 136 3.88 12.08 13.25
C LEU A 136 4.80 11.54 14.36
N ASN A 137 4.57 10.28 14.75
CA ASN A 137 5.35 9.56 15.75
C ASN A 137 5.64 8.12 15.31
N PRO A 138 6.40 7.90 14.21
CA PRO A 138 6.61 6.59 13.62
C PRO A 138 7.41 5.67 14.55
N ILE A 139 6.91 4.45 14.78
CA ILE A 139 7.53 3.45 15.66
C ILE A 139 8.50 2.56 14.87
N SER A 140 8.05 1.97 13.75
CA SER A 140 8.85 1.02 12.97
C SER A 140 9.86 1.72 12.05
N ILE A 141 10.95 1.02 11.71
CA ILE A 141 11.95 1.47 10.73
C ILE A 141 11.27 1.82 9.40
N TYR A 142 10.35 0.98 8.92
CA TYR A 142 9.56 1.25 7.72
C TYR A 142 8.82 2.60 7.79
N ALA A 143 8.10 2.87 8.88
CA ALA A 143 7.36 4.11 9.04
C ALA A 143 8.30 5.33 9.14
N LYS A 144 9.44 5.20 9.82
CA LYS A 144 10.47 6.25 9.91
C LYS A 144 11.01 6.61 8.52
N HIS A 145 11.35 5.61 7.69
CA HIS A 145 11.81 5.84 6.32
C HIS A 145 10.74 6.58 5.49
N LYS A 146 9.48 6.12 5.55
CA LYS A 146 8.37 6.76 4.81
C LYS A 146 8.12 8.21 5.26
N VAL A 147 8.29 8.54 6.54
CA VAL A 147 8.19 9.92 7.04
C VAL A 147 9.32 10.80 6.50
N VAL A 148 10.56 10.30 6.47
CA VAL A 148 11.69 11.04 5.91
C VAL A 148 11.49 11.27 4.40
N VAL A 149 11.05 10.25 3.67
CA VAL A 149 10.74 10.35 2.24
C VAL A 149 9.63 11.38 1.99
N GLU A 150 8.54 11.34 2.76
CA GLU A 150 7.44 12.30 2.61
C GLU A 150 7.87 13.75 2.88
N LYS A 151 8.73 13.98 3.89
CA LYS A 151 9.29 15.31 4.15
C LYS A 151 10.13 15.83 2.99
N ASN A 152 10.96 14.96 2.39
CA ASN A 152 11.79 15.37 1.24
C ASN A 152 10.96 15.54 -0.04
N LEU A 153 9.90 14.74 -0.22
CA LEU A 153 8.97 14.88 -1.33
C LEU A 153 8.35 16.29 -1.39
N GLN A 154 8.11 16.92 -0.26
CA GLN A 154 7.54 18.27 -0.17
C GLN A 154 8.46 19.37 -0.77
N ASN A 155 9.71 19.07 -1.03
CA ASN A 155 10.62 19.98 -1.75
C ASN A 155 10.38 19.96 -3.28
N LEU A 156 9.60 19.00 -3.79
CA LEU A 156 9.16 19.00 -5.19
C LEU A 156 7.94 19.91 -5.36
N ASN A 157 7.83 20.56 -6.53
CA ASN A 157 6.70 21.45 -6.84
C ASN A 157 5.50 20.73 -7.47
N ASN A 158 5.63 19.44 -7.76
CA ASN A 158 4.61 18.63 -8.43
C ASN A 158 4.52 17.23 -7.78
N PHE A 159 3.95 17.17 -6.59
CA PHE A 159 3.78 15.90 -5.89
C PHE A 159 2.37 15.75 -5.31
N ILE A 160 1.98 14.50 -5.04
CA ILE A 160 0.89 14.10 -4.15
C ILE A 160 1.42 12.97 -3.28
N SER A 161 1.22 13.05 -1.96
CA SER A 161 1.48 11.95 -1.03
C SER A 161 0.18 11.31 -0.59
N LEU A 162 0.10 9.97 -0.68
CA LEU A 162 -1.03 9.20 -0.17
C LEU A 162 -0.56 8.38 1.04
N ARG A 163 -0.98 8.76 2.25
CA ARG A 163 -0.77 7.99 3.47
C ARG A 163 -1.78 6.84 3.51
N LEU A 164 -1.34 5.66 3.05
CA LEU A 164 -2.20 4.50 2.94
C LEU A 164 -2.58 3.94 4.31
N ALA A 165 -3.85 3.60 4.47
CA ALA A 165 -4.36 2.73 5.53
C ALA A 165 -3.82 1.29 5.36
N THR A 166 -4.19 0.37 6.25
CA THR A 166 -3.89 -1.05 6.10
C THR A 166 -4.65 -1.58 4.89
N VAL A 167 -3.91 -1.88 3.82
CA VAL A 167 -4.51 -2.33 2.55
C VAL A 167 -4.88 -3.80 2.63
N TYR A 168 -6.03 -4.19 2.06
CA TYR A 168 -6.51 -5.56 1.99
C TYR A 168 -7.17 -5.88 0.63
N GLY A 169 -7.50 -7.16 0.41
CA GLY A 169 -8.20 -7.63 -0.79
C GLY A 169 -7.33 -8.50 -1.69
N ALA A 170 -7.95 -9.08 -2.71
CA ALA A 170 -7.27 -9.94 -3.68
C ALA A 170 -6.47 -9.12 -4.70
N SER A 171 -5.29 -9.64 -5.06
CA SER A 171 -4.39 -9.07 -6.05
C SER A 171 -3.65 -10.22 -6.76
N PRO A 172 -3.23 -10.05 -8.03
CA PRO A 172 -2.35 -11.02 -8.69
C PRO A 172 -1.09 -11.36 -7.87
N ARG A 173 -0.56 -10.36 -7.14
CA ARG A 173 0.47 -10.56 -6.11
C ARG A 173 -0.18 -10.56 -4.73
N ILE A 174 -0.90 -11.62 -4.37
CA ILE A 174 -1.56 -11.68 -3.06
C ILE A 174 -0.53 -11.67 -1.93
N ARG A 175 -0.89 -11.04 -0.80
CA ARG A 175 -0.08 -10.98 0.41
C ARG A 175 -0.85 -11.52 1.60
N LEU A 176 -0.43 -12.67 2.11
CA LEU A 176 -1.04 -13.32 3.29
C LEU A 176 -0.51 -12.78 4.62
N ASP A 177 0.49 -11.90 4.59
CA ASP A 177 1.04 -11.22 5.77
C ASP A 177 0.30 -9.91 6.11
N LEU A 178 -0.58 -9.42 5.23
CA LEU A 178 -1.45 -8.27 5.54
C LEU A 178 -2.58 -8.67 6.49
N LEU A 179 -2.85 -7.86 7.51
CA LEU A 179 -3.69 -8.21 8.65
C LEU A 179 -5.04 -8.81 8.26
N VAL A 180 -5.83 -8.14 7.42
CA VAL A 180 -7.15 -8.65 6.99
C VAL A 180 -6.99 -9.91 6.17
N ASN A 181 -6.07 -9.92 5.18
CA ASN A 181 -5.81 -11.08 4.33
C ASN A 181 -5.38 -12.29 5.18
N ASN A 182 -4.52 -12.07 6.18
CA ASN A 182 -4.06 -13.11 7.11
C ASN A 182 -5.20 -13.69 7.94
N PHE A 183 -6.02 -12.82 8.52
CA PHE A 183 -7.12 -13.24 9.37
C PHE A 183 -8.18 -14.03 8.59
N VAL A 184 -8.56 -13.56 7.40
CA VAL A 184 -9.49 -14.30 6.52
C VAL A 184 -8.88 -15.61 6.06
N HIS A 185 -7.59 -15.64 5.71
CA HIS A 185 -6.90 -16.87 5.32
C HIS A 185 -6.88 -17.89 6.46
N ARG A 186 -6.49 -17.48 7.66
CA ARG A 186 -6.46 -18.40 8.82
C ARG A 186 -7.84 -18.83 9.28
N ALA A 187 -8.85 -17.96 9.19
CA ALA A 187 -10.23 -18.37 9.44
C ALA A 187 -10.68 -19.45 8.43
N PHE A 188 -10.24 -19.32 7.15
CA PHE A 188 -10.57 -20.28 6.08
C PHE A 188 -9.80 -21.60 6.21
N THR A 189 -8.49 -21.57 6.52
CA THR A 189 -7.63 -22.76 6.52
C THR A 189 -7.57 -23.46 7.87
N ASP A 190 -7.44 -22.69 8.94
CA ASP A 190 -7.18 -23.21 10.29
C ASP A 190 -8.45 -23.28 11.13
N GLY A 191 -9.48 -22.49 10.77
CA GLY A 191 -10.72 -22.36 11.57
C GLY A 191 -10.50 -21.70 12.94
N TYR A 192 -9.29 -21.14 13.19
CA TYR A 192 -8.90 -20.62 14.49
C TYR A 192 -7.91 -19.45 14.41
N LEU A 193 -8.08 -18.46 15.32
CA LEU A 193 -7.21 -17.29 15.47
C LEU A 193 -6.89 -17.00 16.94
N ILE A 194 -5.65 -16.59 17.22
CA ILE A 194 -5.25 -15.99 18.50
C ILE A 194 -5.02 -14.50 18.27
N LEU A 195 -5.65 -13.66 19.09
CA LEU A 195 -5.54 -12.22 19.04
C LEU A 195 -4.67 -11.71 20.18
N PHE A 196 -3.63 -10.96 19.84
CA PHE A 196 -2.85 -10.16 20.78
C PHE A 196 -3.23 -8.70 20.60
N GLU A 197 -3.36 -7.96 21.72
CA GLU A 197 -3.76 -6.54 21.70
C GLU A 197 -5.01 -6.35 20.82
N SER A 198 -6.05 -7.11 21.12
CA SER A 198 -7.28 -7.25 20.33
C SER A 198 -8.03 -5.93 20.11
N ASN A 199 -7.87 -4.98 21.03
CA ASN A 199 -8.53 -3.67 21.00
C ASN A 199 -7.79 -2.60 20.20
N PHE A 200 -6.56 -2.87 19.71
CA PHE A 200 -5.81 -1.90 18.93
C PHE A 200 -6.47 -1.65 17.57
N LYS A 201 -6.80 -0.39 17.33
CA LYS A 201 -7.49 0.06 16.13
C LYS A 201 -6.53 0.37 14.99
N ARG A 202 -7.02 0.13 13.78
CA ARG A 202 -6.37 0.51 12.53
C ARG A 202 -7.41 0.95 11.53
N ASN A 203 -7.01 1.81 10.61
CA ASN A 203 -7.80 2.15 9.45
C ASN A 203 -7.52 1.14 8.32
N TYR A 204 -8.53 0.76 7.55
CA TYR A 204 -8.43 -0.18 6.45
C TYR A 204 -8.91 0.42 5.12
N ILE A 205 -8.44 -0.16 4.01
CA ILE A 205 -8.87 0.17 2.65
C ILE A 205 -8.64 -1.00 1.69
N HIS A 206 -9.57 -1.19 0.78
CA HIS A 206 -9.45 -2.20 -0.26
C HIS A 206 -8.41 -1.82 -1.33
N VAL A 207 -7.62 -2.80 -1.81
CA VAL A 207 -6.53 -2.57 -2.79
C VAL A 207 -7.01 -1.90 -4.07
N ARG A 208 -8.23 -2.24 -4.56
CA ARG A 208 -8.79 -1.60 -5.75
C ARG A 208 -9.15 -0.14 -5.51
N ASP A 209 -9.58 0.25 -4.30
CA ASP A 209 -9.82 1.65 -3.96
C ASP A 209 -8.52 2.43 -3.83
N VAL A 210 -7.43 1.80 -3.36
CA VAL A 210 -6.10 2.40 -3.43
C VAL A 210 -5.74 2.70 -4.89
N CYS A 211 -5.91 1.74 -5.80
CA CYS A 211 -5.61 1.94 -7.22
C CYS A 211 -6.52 3.00 -7.87
N ARG A 212 -7.81 3.03 -7.51
CA ARG A 212 -8.74 4.09 -7.95
C ARG A 212 -8.32 5.47 -7.45
N ALA A 213 -7.80 5.57 -6.23
CA ALA A 213 -7.28 6.83 -5.70
C ALA A 213 -6.05 7.30 -6.48
N PHE A 214 -5.11 6.41 -6.81
CA PHE A 214 -3.97 6.76 -7.68
C PHE A 214 -4.44 7.30 -9.03
N ILE A 215 -5.38 6.62 -9.68
CA ILE A 215 -5.94 7.04 -10.97
C ILE A 215 -6.66 8.39 -10.83
N PHE A 216 -7.50 8.56 -9.81
CA PHE A 216 -8.17 9.82 -9.54
C PHE A 216 -7.20 10.98 -9.34
N MET A 217 -6.10 10.75 -8.61
CA MET A 217 -5.06 11.76 -8.40
C MET A 217 -4.25 12.05 -9.67
N ILE A 218 -4.05 11.09 -10.57
CA ILE A 218 -3.46 11.32 -11.90
C ILE A 218 -4.38 12.23 -12.72
N GLU A 219 -5.67 11.89 -12.79
CA GLU A 219 -6.67 12.61 -13.59
C GLU A 219 -6.96 14.01 -13.05
N ASN A 220 -6.88 14.21 -11.73
CA ASN A 220 -7.14 15.47 -11.03
C ASN A 220 -5.87 16.10 -10.43
N PHE A 221 -4.70 15.88 -11.04
CA PHE A 221 -3.42 16.25 -10.45
C PHE A 221 -3.29 17.76 -10.21
N LYS A 222 -3.74 18.59 -11.16
CA LYS A 222 -3.59 20.06 -11.09
C LYS A 222 -4.27 20.67 -9.86
N THR A 223 -5.43 20.14 -9.48
CA THR A 223 -6.23 20.61 -8.33
C THR A 223 -5.72 20.08 -7.00
N ASN A 224 -5.07 18.90 -7.03
CA ASN A 224 -4.68 18.18 -5.82
C ASN A 224 -3.16 18.19 -5.54
N LYS A 225 -2.34 18.76 -6.44
CA LYS A 225 -0.88 18.76 -6.29
C LYS A 225 -0.41 19.49 -5.03
N ASN A 226 0.78 19.13 -4.58
CA ASN A 226 1.45 19.66 -3.38
C ASN A 226 0.67 19.42 -2.08
N ASN A 227 -0.04 18.29 -2.04
CA ASN A 227 -0.83 17.89 -0.89
C ASN A 227 -0.48 16.48 -0.42
N ILE A 228 -0.73 16.26 0.86
CA ILE A 228 -0.71 14.97 1.54
C ILE A 228 -2.14 14.62 1.86
N PHE A 229 -2.53 13.36 1.62
CA PHE A 229 -3.87 12.84 1.91
C PHE A 229 -3.77 11.52 2.67
N ASN A 230 -4.57 11.37 3.72
CA ASN A 230 -4.88 10.07 4.29
C ASN A 230 -5.80 9.30 3.33
N LEU A 231 -5.49 8.05 3.08
CA LEU A 231 -6.28 7.19 2.19
C LEU A 231 -6.73 5.93 2.92
N GLY A 232 -7.99 5.89 3.31
CA GLY A 232 -8.67 4.82 4.02
C GLY A 232 -10.18 5.00 4.01
N LEU A 233 -10.90 4.22 4.82
CA LEU A 233 -12.33 4.40 5.07
C LEU A 233 -12.55 4.78 6.54
N GLU A 234 -13.29 5.88 6.81
CA GLU A 234 -13.63 6.27 8.19
C GLU A 234 -14.46 5.21 8.91
N SER A 235 -15.38 4.54 8.19
CA SER A 235 -16.19 3.44 8.71
C SER A 235 -15.39 2.18 9.05
N GLU A 236 -14.14 2.11 8.61
CA GLU A 236 -13.24 0.96 8.83
C GLU A 236 -12.05 1.30 9.73
N ASN A 237 -12.25 2.18 10.71
CA ASN A 237 -11.38 2.33 11.86
C ASN A 237 -11.72 1.26 12.91
N LEU A 238 -11.27 0.02 12.69
CA LEU A 238 -11.66 -1.16 13.48
C LEU A 238 -10.49 -1.73 14.27
N SER A 239 -10.80 -2.29 15.44
CA SER A 239 -9.88 -3.14 16.21
C SER A 239 -9.77 -4.54 15.60
N LYS A 240 -8.77 -5.32 16.02
CA LYS A 240 -8.62 -6.72 15.59
C LYS A 240 -9.83 -7.56 15.99
N LYS A 241 -10.42 -7.29 17.15
CA LYS A 241 -11.64 -7.97 17.63
C LYS A 241 -12.84 -7.63 16.74
N GLU A 242 -13.08 -6.35 16.44
CA GLU A 242 -14.13 -5.91 15.52
C GLU A 242 -13.93 -6.49 14.11
N LEU A 243 -12.67 -6.57 13.64
CA LEU A 243 -12.35 -7.25 12.38
C LEU A 243 -12.73 -8.73 12.40
N CYS A 244 -12.44 -9.47 13.48
CA CYS A 244 -12.87 -10.86 13.62
C CYS A 244 -14.39 -11.01 13.63
N GLN A 245 -15.10 -10.08 14.25
CA GLN A 245 -16.58 -10.05 14.23
C GLN A 245 -17.11 -9.83 12.80
N GLU A 246 -16.47 -8.96 12.01
CA GLU A 246 -16.84 -8.80 10.59
C GLU A 246 -16.57 -10.08 9.78
N ILE A 247 -15.43 -10.74 9.99
CA ILE A 247 -15.08 -11.99 9.29
C ILE A 247 -16.07 -13.10 9.67
N SER A 248 -16.49 -13.21 10.94
CA SER A 248 -17.42 -14.25 11.42
C SER A 248 -18.81 -14.15 10.80
N LYS A 249 -19.19 -13.02 10.21
CA LYS A 249 -20.43 -12.90 9.43
C LYS A 249 -20.38 -13.67 8.09
N HIS A 250 -19.19 -14.09 7.65
CA HIS A 250 -18.95 -14.69 6.34
C HIS A 250 -18.42 -16.13 6.40
N ILE A 251 -17.74 -16.50 7.49
CA ILE A 251 -17.20 -17.83 7.70
C ILE A 251 -17.17 -18.16 9.20
N ASN A 252 -17.50 -19.41 9.54
CA ASN A 252 -17.43 -19.87 10.91
C ASN A 252 -15.98 -20.18 11.29
N PHE A 253 -15.51 -19.58 12.39
CA PHE A 253 -14.20 -19.85 13.00
C PHE A 253 -14.21 -19.44 14.46
N ILE A 254 -13.21 -19.87 15.23
CA ILE A 254 -13.04 -19.53 16.64
C ILE A 254 -11.89 -18.54 16.78
N TYR A 255 -12.05 -17.50 17.59
CA TYR A 255 -10.93 -16.66 17.99
C TYR A 255 -10.87 -16.50 19.51
N ARG A 256 -9.65 -16.42 20.04
CA ARG A 256 -9.38 -16.17 21.45
C ARG A 256 -8.46 -14.97 21.60
N GLU A 257 -8.71 -14.19 22.65
CA GLU A 257 -7.89 -13.06 23.06
C GLU A 257 -6.88 -13.56 24.10
N GLU A 258 -5.59 -13.23 23.91
CA GLU A 258 -4.52 -13.63 24.80
C GLU A 258 -3.62 -12.44 25.13
N GLU A 259 -3.17 -12.33 26.37
CA GLU A 259 -2.38 -11.21 26.89
C GLU A 259 -0.88 -11.53 27.05
N PHE A 260 -0.48 -12.81 26.93
CA PHE A 260 0.89 -13.25 27.23
C PHE A 260 1.93 -12.82 26.18
N LYS A 261 1.53 -12.38 25.01
CA LYS A 261 2.41 -11.90 23.94
C LYS A 261 1.96 -10.54 23.45
N ARG A 262 2.92 -9.65 23.22
CA ARG A 262 2.66 -8.36 22.56
C ARG A 262 2.80 -8.48 21.06
N ASP A 263 1.97 -7.76 20.33
CA ASP A 263 2.16 -7.59 18.88
C ASP A 263 3.43 -6.75 18.65
N GLU A 264 4.30 -7.20 17.76
CA GLU A 264 5.47 -6.41 17.35
C GLU A 264 5.05 -5.07 16.72
N ASP A 265 3.85 -5.03 16.15
CA ASP A 265 3.27 -3.86 15.52
C ASP A 265 2.25 -3.17 16.45
N GLN A 266 2.77 -2.43 17.43
CA GLN A 266 2.00 -1.75 18.48
C GLN A 266 1.23 -0.51 18.00
N ARG A 267 0.85 -0.45 16.73
CA ARG A 267 0.08 0.67 16.20
C ARG A 267 -1.36 0.64 16.71
N ASN A 268 -1.81 1.76 17.26
CA ASN A 268 -3.18 1.96 17.70
C ASN A 268 -3.60 3.40 17.35
N TYR A 269 -4.40 3.55 16.29
CA TYR A 269 -4.84 4.86 15.83
C TYR A 269 -6.14 4.77 15.02
N MET A 270 -6.93 5.83 15.08
CA MET A 270 -8.00 6.11 14.13
C MET A 270 -7.56 7.24 13.21
N VAL A 271 -8.00 7.20 11.95
CA VAL A 271 -7.58 8.17 10.93
C VAL A 271 -8.80 8.78 10.27
N SER A 272 -8.79 10.10 10.13
CA SER A 272 -9.76 10.83 9.32
C SER A 272 -9.33 10.82 7.85
N ASN A 273 -10.29 10.54 6.98
CA ASN A 273 -10.12 10.56 5.54
C ASN A 273 -10.92 11.73 4.88
N LYS A 274 -11.38 12.70 5.67
CA LYS A 274 -12.21 13.81 5.20
C LYS A 274 -11.55 14.63 4.10
N LYS A 275 -10.23 14.85 4.18
CA LYS A 275 -9.50 15.65 3.20
C LYS A 275 -9.55 15.05 1.80
N ILE A 276 -9.34 13.74 1.66
CA ILE A 276 -9.40 13.10 0.35
C ILE A 276 -10.84 13.02 -0.17
N LEU A 277 -11.83 12.76 0.70
CA LEU A 277 -13.24 12.75 0.32
C LEU A 277 -13.70 14.13 -0.18
N ALA A 278 -13.22 15.23 0.40
CA ALA A 278 -13.51 16.59 -0.04
C ALA A 278 -12.99 16.89 -1.46
N THR A 279 -12.08 16.09 -2.02
CA THR A 279 -11.64 16.21 -3.42
C THR A 279 -12.65 15.65 -4.43
N GLY A 280 -13.67 14.93 -3.97
CA GLY A 280 -14.63 14.19 -4.79
C GLY A 280 -14.22 12.72 -5.01
N PHE A 281 -13.16 12.24 -4.38
CA PHE A 281 -12.83 10.81 -4.38
C PHE A 281 -13.78 10.03 -3.47
N GLU A 282 -14.37 8.95 -4.00
CA GLU A 282 -15.26 8.06 -3.24
C GLU A 282 -14.75 6.61 -3.28
N PRO A 283 -14.38 6.01 -2.14
CA PRO A 283 -14.14 4.58 -2.03
C PRO A 283 -15.41 3.77 -2.37
N LYS A 284 -15.24 2.60 -3.02
CA LYS A 284 -16.37 1.76 -3.46
C LYS A 284 -16.49 0.44 -2.71
N TYR A 285 -15.38 -0.07 -2.16
CA TYR A 285 -15.31 -1.43 -1.64
C TYR A 285 -15.14 -1.42 -0.14
N ASN A 286 -16.13 -1.94 0.57
CA ASN A 286 -16.08 -2.09 2.02
C ASN A 286 -15.46 -3.44 2.43
N LEU A 287 -15.24 -3.60 3.74
CA LEU A 287 -14.61 -4.78 4.32
C LEU A 287 -15.40 -6.07 4.03
N SER A 288 -16.74 -6.02 4.10
CA SER A 288 -17.59 -7.18 3.77
C SER A 288 -17.39 -7.67 2.34
N PHE A 289 -17.25 -6.73 1.38
CA PHE A 289 -16.92 -7.07 -0.02
C PHE A 289 -15.56 -7.75 -0.11
N GLY A 290 -14.52 -7.16 0.50
CA GLY A 290 -13.17 -7.70 0.41
C GLY A 290 -12.99 -9.04 1.12
N ILE A 291 -13.71 -9.29 2.23
CA ILE A 291 -13.72 -10.62 2.89
C ILE A 291 -14.30 -11.67 1.93
N LYS A 292 -15.44 -11.40 1.28
CA LYS A 292 -16.04 -12.32 0.30
C LYS A 292 -15.12 -12.57 -0.90
N GLU A 293 -14.47 -11.51 -1.39
CA GLU A 293 -13.46 -11.60 -2.47
C GLU A 293 -12.30 -12.51 -2.07
N LEU A 294 -11.75 -12.32 -0.85
CA LEU A 294 -10.64 -13.13 -0.33
C LEU A 294 -11.04 -14.60 -0.16
N LEU A 295 -12.20 -14.89 0.43
CA LEU A 295 -12.70 -16.27 0.58
C LEU A 295 -12.81 -16.96 -0.78
N LYS A 296 -13.38 -16.28 -1.78
CA LYS A 296 -13.46 -16.80 -3.16
C LYS A 296 -12.07 -17.02 -3.76
N CYS A 297 -11.14 -16.09 -3.53
CA CYS A 297 -9.76 -16.20 -3.99
C CYS A 297 -9.07 -17.44 -3.37
N PHE A 298 -9.22 -17.66 -2.07
CA PHE A 298 -8.59 -18.78 -1.34
C PHE A 298 -9.12 -20.14 -1.72
N THR A 299 -10.33 -20.24 -2.24
CA THR A 299 -10.89 -21.51 -2.74
C THR A 299 -10.13 -21.99 -3.99
N GLY A 300 -9.59 -21.10 -4.82
CA GLY A 300 -8.97 -21.43 -6.10
C GLY A 300 -7.44 -21.40 -6.12
N LEU A 301 -6.78 -20.93 -5.06
CA LEU A 301 -5.33 -20.71 -5.07
C LEU A 301 -4.55 -21.71 -4.22
N ASN A 302 -3.44 -22.23 -4.78
CA ASN A 302 -2.44 -22.95 -3.99
C ASN A 302 -1.50 -21.93 -3.32
N LEU A 303 -1.68 -21.70 -2.01
CA LEU A 303 -1.15 -20.54 -1.30
C LEU A 303 0.23 -20.75 -0.62
N ARG A 304 1.04 -21.75 -1.07
CA ARG A 304 2.29 -22.11 -0.37
C ARG A 304 3.37 -21.05 -0.36
N HIS A 305 3.33 -20.02 -1.22
CA HIS A 305 4.43 -19.07 -1.43
C HIS A 305 4.02 -17.59 -1.50
N TYR A 306 3.02 -17.15 -0.72
CA TYR A 306 2.43 -15.80 -0.84
C TYR A 306 2.67 -14.89 0.37
N LYS A 307 3.81 -15.04 1.03
CA LYS A 307 4.27 -14.13 2.10
C LYS A 307 5.46 -13.30 1.62
N ASN A 308 5.77 -12.21 2.31
CA ASN A 308 6.95 -11.39 2.01
C ASN A 308 8.23 -11.97 2.62
N PHE A 309 8.11 -12.87 3.59
CA PHE A 309 9.21 -13.56 4.24
C PHE A 309 8.72 -14.88 4.86
#